data_3f1c454cd7435f6b184a7e6746f95b81
#
_entry.id   3f1c454cd7435f6b184a7e6746f95b81
#
_cell.length_a   1.000
_cell.length_b   1.000
_cell.length_c   1.000
_cell.angle_alpha   90.00
_cell.angle_beta   90.00
_cell.angle_gamma   90.00
#
_symmetry.space_group_name_H-M   'P 1'
#
loop_
_entity.id
_entity.type
_entity.pdbx_description
1 polymer ?
#
loop_
_entity_poly.entity_id
_entity_poly.type
_entity_poly.pdbx_seq_one_letter_code
_entity_poly.pdbx_strand_id
1 'polypeptide(L)'
;MLRFALAVLAISALACASSNPTPINAPVLAPGANETVSIDQLIVLVDASNSVNERTLFRDEKALVESFARSMPQGDYQTGSIAFGGFHRANAPLARFERTRVTAEAAEIVHLDEGTPIHKAIAEAGDALAGKSGRAAIVLYSDGKITSEGGKEIDQQLALDAVKAVQKRYAGTVCVHTVQIGDDPEGGAFLRQLADTTDCGSTRAASGVTTVATLQKFERDVFLGEALPDVAAAPRDLDSDGVIDAHDQCPGTPRGAAVDSRGCWVVKGLRFATDSSTIDAKGKKALDEVARVLKQNPKLHVQIDGHTDSTATDQHNQALSDRRAEAARSYLVAKGIAADRLQAKGFGEAKPAADNATAEGRATNRRTEIEVID
;
A
#
# COMPACT_ATOMS: atom_id res chain seq x y z
N MET A 1 -69.62 -46.97 -26.24
CA MET A 1 -68.59 -47.02 -25.16
C MET A 1 -67.43 -46.12 -25.54
N LEU A 2 -67.44 -44.91 -24.98
CA LEU A 2 -66.47 -43.87 -25.30
C LEU A 2 -65.39 -43.88 -24.20
N ARG A 3 -64.14 -44.17 -24.53
CA ARG A 3 -63.02 -44.16 -23.61
C ARG A 3 -62.36 -42.75 -23.67
N PHE A 4 -62.52 -41.94 -22.62
CA PHE A 4 -61.74 -40.74 -22.42
C PHE A 4 -60.34 -41.09 -21.95
N ALA A 5 -59.30 -40.69 -22.68
CA ALA A 5 -57.95 -40.77 -22.29
C ALA A 5 -57.59 -39.42 -21.59
N LEU A 6 -57.29 -39.44 -20.30
CA LEU A 6 -56.71 -38.30 -19.56
C LEU A 6 -55.24 -38.19 -19.93
N ALA A 7 -54.87 -37.13 -20.62
CA ALA A 7 -53.45 -36.75 -20.78
C ALA A 7 -53.02 -35.98 -19.53
N VAL A 8 -52.13 -36.56 -18.74
CA VAL A 8 -51.46 -35.88 -17.62
C VAL A 8 -50.31 -35.07 -18.22
N LEU A 9 -50.50 -33.72 -18.24
CA LEU A 9 -49.41 -32.82 -18.54
C LEU A 9 -48.48 -32.75 -17.31
N ALA A 10 -47.29 -33.36 -17.41
CA ALA A 10 -46.22 -33.16 -16.45
C ALA A 10 -45.59 -31.78 -16.72
N ILE A 11 -45.94 -30.80 -15.89
CA ILE A 11 -45.22 -29.52 -15.84
C ILE A 11 -43.92 -29.80 -15.08
N SER A 12 -42.83 -29.98 -15.82
CA SER A 12 -41.47 -29.94 -15.25
C SER A 12 -41.15 -28.49 -14.87
N ALA A 13 -41.34 -28.20 -13.60
CA ALA A 13 -40.74 -26.97 -13.01
C ALA A 13 -39.22 -27.13 -13.09
N LEU A 14 -38.60 -26.49 -14.08
CA LEU A 14 -37.17 -26.22 -14.03
C LEU A 14 -36.97 -25.27 -12.85
N ALA A 15 -36.57 -25.82 -11.72
CA ALA A 15 -35.99 -25.03 -10.64
C ALA A 15 -34.69 -24.43 -11.19
N CYS A 16 -34.73 -23.15 -11.56
CA CYS A 16 -33.51 -22.38 -11.66
C CYS A 16 -32.87 -22.33 -10.26
N ALA A 17 -32.02 -23.34 -9.99
CA ALA A 17 -31.10 -23.23 -8.90
C ALA A 17 -30.15 -22.06 -9.25
N SER A 18 -30.35 -20.92 -8.62
CA SER A 18 -29.38 -19.86 -8.64
C SER A 18 -28.12 -20.38 -7.95
N SER A 19 -27.23 -20.97 -8.74
CA SER A 19 -25.88 -21.29 -8.25
C SER A 19 -25.23 -19.98 -7.78
N ASN A 20 -24.80 -19.94 -6.53
CA ASN A 20 -23.98 -18.83 -6.09
C ASN A 20 -22.79 -18.71 -7.07
N PRO A 21 -22.49 -17.49 -7.55
CA PRO A 21 -21.34 -17.30 -8.40
C PRO A 21 -20.09 -17.76 -7.66
N THR A 22 -19.28 -18.58 -8.31
CA THR A 22 -18.01 -19.05 -7.74
C THR A 22 -16.88 -18.25 -8.34
N PRO A 23 -15.89 -17.83 -7.52
CA PRO A 23 -14.72 -17.17 -8.04
C PRO A 23 -14.02 -17.98 -9.14
N ILE A 24 -13.51 -17.30 -10.15
CA ILE A 24 -12.75 -17.91 -11.24
C ILE A 24 -11.44 -18.46 -10.64
N ASN A 25 -11.19 -19.75 -10.83
CA ASN A 25 -9.91 -20.33 -10.45
C ASN A 25 -8.87 -20.09 -11.55
N ALA A 26 -8.42 -18.83 -11.67
CA ALA A 26 -7.38 -18.45 -12.59
C ALA A 26 -5.99 -18.74 -12.00
N PRO A 27 -5.02 -19.19 -12.80
CA PRO A 27 -3.64 -19.22 -12.36
C PRO A 27 -3.12 -17.80 -12.13
N VAL A 28 -2.10 -17.70 -11.30
CA VAL A 28 -1.39 -16.42 -11.07
C VAL A 28 -0.93 -15.85 -12.41
N LEU A 29 -1.22 -14.57 -12.67
CA LEU A 29 -0.78 -13.91 -13.87
C LEU A 29 0.76 -13.91 -13.94
N ALA A 30 1.31 -14.47 -15.00
CA ALA A 30 2.73 -14.43 -15.29
C ALA A 30 2.99 -13.42 -16.41
N PRO A 31 3.92 -12.46 -16.22
CA PRO A 31 4.36 -11.59 -17.29
C PRO A 31 4.97 -12.39 -18.47
N GLY A 32 4.74 -11.95 -19.68
CA GLY A 32 5.39 -12.49 -20.88
C GLY A 32 6.86 -12.09 -20.98
N ALA A 33 7.56 -12.57 -22.02
CA ALA A 33 8.99 -12.33 -22.17
C ALA A 33 9.39 -10.84 -22.26
N ASN A 34 8.47 -9.98 -22.73
CA ASN A 34 8.68 -8.54 -22.87
C ASN A 34 7.74 -7.73 -21.95
N GLU A 35 7.24 -8.32 -20.89
CA GLU A 35 6.33 -7.67 -19.94
C GLU A 35 6.94 -7.72 -18.54
N THR A 36 6.66 -6.70 -17.75
CA THR A 36 7.02 -6.65 -16.33
C THR A 36 5.87 -6.11 -15.51
N VAL A 37 5.82 -6.46 -14.23
CA VAL A 37 4.92 -5.79 -13.29
C VAL A 37 5.41 -4.36 -13.12
N SER A 38 4.58 -3.41 -13.54
CA SER A 38 4.96 -1.99 -13.70
C SER A 38 4.24 -1.05 -12.73
N ILE A 39 3.47 -1.58 -11.78
CA ILE A 39 2.81 -0.77 -10.75
C ILE A 39 3.59 -0.82 -9.44
N ASP A 40 3.51 0.27 -8.69
CA ASP A 40 4.08 0.40 -7.35
C ASP A 40 2.98 0.36 -6.27
N GLN A 41 1.76 0.83 -6.60
CA GLN A 41 0.61 0.79 -5.71
C GLN A 41 -0.65 0.35 -6.45
N LEU A 42 -1.46 -0.46 -5.77
CA LEU A 42 -2.81 -0.84 -6.19
C LEU A 42 -3.81 -0.52 -5.09
N ILE A 43 -4.88 0.18 -5.43
CA ILE A 43 -6.05 0.32 -4.54
C ILE A 43 -7.27 -0.23 -5.24
N VAL A 44 -7.94 -1.18 -4.59
CA VAL A 44 -9.20 -1.76 -5.08
C VAL A 44 -10.37 -1.09 -4.37
N LEU A 45 -11.25 -0.47 -5.13
CA LEU A 45 -12.49 0.14 -4.66
C LEU A 45 -13.65 -0.79 -4.98
N VAL A 46 -14.45 -1.16 -3.98
CA VAL A 46 -15.56 -2.09 -4.11
C VAL A 46 -16.86 -1.41 -3.67
N ASP A 47 -17.79 -1.32 -4.59
CA ASP A 47 -19.10 -0.72 -4.35
C ASP A 47 -20.01 -1.70 -3.63
N ALA A 48 -20.06 -1.59 -2.32
CA ALA A 48 -20.89 -2.45 -1.48
C ALA A 48 -22.27 -1.82 -1.14
N SER A 49 -22.72 -0.85 -1.92
CA SER A 49 -23.93 -0.06 -1.67
C SER A 49 -25.22 -0.76 -2.13
N ASN A 50 -26.36 -0.19 -1.76
CA ASN A 50 -27.69 -0.71 -2.12
C ASN A 50 -27.99 -0.75 -3.62
N SER A 51 -27.33 0.07 -4.44
CA SER A 51 -27.49 0.03 -5.90
C SER A 51 -26.97 -1.29 -6.48
N VAL A 52 -25.94 -1.87 -5.82
CA VAL A 52 -25.40 -3.19 -6.11
C VAL A 52 -26.12 -4.22 -5.22
N ASN A 53 -27.32 -4.62 -5.60
CA ASN A 53 -28.20 -5.48 -4.82
C ASN A 53 -27.48 -6.70 -4.22
N GLU A 54 -27.55 -6.88 -2.87
CA GLU A 54 -26.86 -7.95 -2.10
C GLU A 54 -27.10 -9.36 -2.64
N ARG A 55 -28.31 -9.65 -3.11
CA ARG A 55 -28.72 -11.03 -3.49
C ARG A 55 -28.24 -11.46 -4.88
N THR A 56 -27.84 -10.52 -5.71
CA THR A 56 -27.44 -10.77 -7.10
C THR A 56 -26.13 -10.09 -7.46
N LEU A 57 -26.16 -8.80 -7.74
CA LEU A 57 -25.01 -8.05 -8.27
C LEU A 57 -23.81 -8.04 -7.33
N PHE A 58 -24.01 -7.86 -6.03
CA PHE A 58 -22.93 -7.86 -5.05
C PHE A 58 -22.21 -9.21 -4.94
N ARG A 59 -22.94 -10.32 -5.07
CA ARG A 59 -22.32 -11.65 -5.09
C ARG A 59 -21.44 -11.88 -6.31
N ASP A 60 -21.91 -11.42 -7.47
CA ASP A 60 -21.14 -11.48 -8.72
C ASP A 60 -19.90 -10.59 -8.61
N GLU A 61 -20.05 -9.37 -8.08
CA GLU A 61 -18.95 -8.45 -7.81
C GLU A 61 -17.90 -9.07 -6.87
N LYS A 62 -18.34 -9.57 -5.73
CA LYS A 62 -17.45 -10.21 -4.75
C LYS A 62 -16.69 -11.38 -5.36
N ALA A 63 -17.36 -12.23 -6.15
CA ALA A 63 -16.70 -13.34 -6.82
C ALA A 63 -15.64 -12.87 -7.83
N LEU A 64 -15.87 -11.72 -8.51
CA LEU A 64 -14.88 -11.13 -9.41
C LEU A 64 -13.69 -10.54 -8.64
N VAL A 65 -13.94 -9.80 -7.54
CA VAL A 65 -12.89 -9.25 -6.66
C VAL A 65 -12.03 -10.36 -6.07
N GLU A 66 -12.64 -11.46 -5.59
CA GLU A 66 -11.91 -12.63 -5.12
C GLU A 66 -11.10 -13.31 -6.23
N SER A 67 -11.65 -13.39 -7.45
CA SER A 67 -10.94 -13.94 -8.61
C SER A 67 -9.70 -13.12 -8.93
N PHE A 68 -9.86 -11.81 -9.01
CA PHE A 68 -8.78 -10.84 -9.23
C PHE A 68 -7.70 -10.96 -8.14
N ALA A 69 -8.08 -10.96 -6.86
CA ALA A 69 -7.15 -11.08 -5.74
C ALA A 69 -6.30 -12.36 -5.78
N ARG A 70 -6.88 -13.48 -6.23
CA ARG A 70 -6.19 -14.78 -6.31
C ARG A 70 -5.17 -14.85 -7.44
N SER A 71 -5.45 -14.20 -8.57
CA SER A 71 -4.64 -14.28 -9.79
C SER A 71 -3.65 -13.13 -9.99
N MET A 72 -3.66 -12.12 -9.13
CA MET A 72 -2.71 -11.01 -9.16
C MET A 72 -1.27 -11.50 -9.35
N PRO A 73 -0.42 -10.84 -10.17
CA PRO A 73 0.97 -11.25 -10.38
C PRO A 73 1.81 -11.12 -9.11
N GLN A 74 2.86 -11.91 -9.01
CA GLN A 74 3.88 -11.69 -7.98
C GLN A 74 4.70 -10.45 -8.33
N GLY A 75 4.98 -9.60 -7.35
CA GLY A 75 5.73 -8.36 -7.56
C GLY A 75 6.01 -7.62 -6.27
N ASP A 76 6.85 -6.61 -6.37
CA ASP A 76 7.17 -5.71 -5.27
C ASP A 76 6.36 -4.42 -5.41
N TYR A 77 5.12 -4.46 -4.96
CA TYR A 77 4.18 -3.34 -4.96
C TYR A 77 3.31 -3.39 -3.70
N GLN A 78 2.66 -2.28 -3.39
CA GLN A 78 1.75 -2.18 -2.25
C GLN A 78 0.30 -2.35 -2.71
N THR A 79 -0.53 -2.95 -1.86
CA THR A 79 -1.96 -3.12 -2.12
C THR A 79 -2.79 -2.64 -0.95
N GLY A 80 -3.92 -2.03 -1.25
CA GLY A 80 -4.96 -1.68 -0.30
C GLY A 80 -6.34 -1.82 -0.91
N SER A 81 -7.39 -1.84 -0.09
CA SER A 81 -8.77 -1.90 -0.57
C SER A 81 -9.69 -1.00 0.25
N ILE A 82 -10.75 -0.51 -0.38
CA ILE A 82 -11.81 0.28 0.22
C ILE A 82 -13.14 -0.28 -0.28
N ALA A 83 -13.88 -0.97 0.57
CA ALA A 83 -15.29 -1.27 0.31
C ALA A 83 -16.13 -0.12 0.87
N PHE A 84 -17.05 0.41 0.05
CA PHE A 84 -17.83 1.61 0.40
C PHE A 84 -19.31 1.43 0.14
N GLY A 85 -20.15 1.99 1.03
CA GLY A 85 -21.60 2.07 0.92
C GLY A 85 -22.12 3.07 1.95
N GLY A 86 -22.82 4.11 1.51
CA GLY A 86 -23.31 5.19 2.35
C GLY A 86 -22.23 5.83 3.22
N PHE A 87 -22.44 5.82 4.52
CA PHE A 87 -21.48 6.30 5.53
C PHE A 87 -20.47 5.24 5.97
N HIS A 88 -20.64 3.99 5.55
CA HIS A 88 -19.80 2.89 5.97
C HIS A 88 -18.60 2.67 5.05
N ARG A 89 -17.50 2.25 5.64
CA ARG A 89 -16.26 1.90 4.96
C ARG A 89 -15.66 0.66 5.61
N ALA A 90 -15.12 -0.22 4.78
CA ALA A 90 -14.25 -1.30 5.23
C ALA A 90 -12.92 -1.17 4.47
N ASN A 91 -11.89 -0.67 5.15
CA ASN A 91 -10.63 -0.29 4.54
C ASN A 91 -9.50 -1.23 4.97
N ALA A 92 -8.77 -1.77 4.00
CA ALA A 92 -7.47 -2.34 4.21
C ALA A 92 -6.40 -1.32 3.75
N PRO A 93 -5.49 -0.88 4.63
CA PRO A 93 -4.49 0.13 4.29
C PRO A 93 -3.48 -0.40 3.28
N LEU A 94 -2.82 0.53 2.56
CA LEU A 94 -1.71 0.17 1.69
C LEU A 94 -0.61 -0.53 2.48
N ALA A 95 -0.30 -1.76 2.09
CA ALA A 95 0.79 -2.57 2.64
C ALA A 95 1.44 -3.39 1.52
N ARG A 96 2.65 -3.88 1.73
CA ARG A 96 3.35 -4.74 0.78
C ARG A 96 2.45 -5.89 0.32
N PHE A 97 2.50 -6.20 -0.98
CA PHE A 97 1.68 -7.26 -1.54
C PHE A 97 2.00 -8.61 -0.91
N GLU A 98 0.98 -9.22 -0.30
CA GLU A 98 0.97 -10.59 0.17
C GLU A 98 -0.33 -11.25 -0.28
N ARG A 99 -0.25 -12.27 -1.13
CA ARG A 99 -1.42 -12.92 -1.72
C ARG A 99 -2.41 -13.43 -0.69
N THR A 100 -1.91 -14.06 0.37
CA THR A 100 -2.76 -14.60 1.46
C THR A 100 -3.56 -13.50 2.16
N ARG A 101 -2.93 -12.34 2.42
CA ARG A 101 -3.58 -11.16 3.00
C ARG A 101 -4.66 -10.62 2.06
N VAL A 102 -4.32 -10.34 0.80
CA VAL A 102 -5.26 -9.73 -0.17
C VAL A 102 -6.44 -10.64 -0.46
N THR A 103 -6.23 -11.95 -0.55
CA THR A 103 -7.34 -12.92 -0.74
C THR A 103 -8.23 -13.04 0.48
N ALA A 104 -7.69 -12.94 1.69
CA ALA A 104 -8.48 -12.91 2.92
C ALA A 104 -9.31 -11.62 3.00
N GLU A 105 -8.71 -10.46 2.74
CA GLU A 105 -9.39 -9.16 2.70
C GLU A 105 -10.55 -9.17 1.69
N ALA A 106 -10.34 -9.69 0.47
CA ALA A 106 -11.39 -9.81 -0.53
C ALA A 106 -12.56 -10.72 -0.07
N ALA A 107 -12.27 -11.81 0.62
CA ALA A 107 -13.28 -12.73 1.14
C ALA A 107 -14.10 -12.15 2.31
N GLU A 108 -13.54 -11.20 3.05
CA GLU A 108 -14.20 -10.53 4.18
C GLU A 108 -15.09 -9.35 3.77
N ILE A 109 -15.05 -8.91 2.50
CA ILE A 109 -15.90 -7.82 2.01
C ILE A 109 -17.38 -8.22 2.19
N VAL A 110 -18.12 -7.33 2.84
CA VAL A 110 -19.55 -7.49 3.10
C VAL A 110 -20.34 -6.37 2.43
N HIS A 111 -21.59 -6.63 2.11
CA HIS A 111 -22.51 -5.61 1.62
C HIS A 111 -22.74 -4.55 2.70
N LEU A 112 -22.66 -3.30 2.30
CA LEU A 112 -22.89 -2.13 3.13
C LEU A 112 -24.13 -1.43 2.59
N ASP A 113 -25.08 -1.11 3.43
CA ASP A 113 -26.30 -0.42 3.01
C ASP A 113 -26.04 1.03 2.57
N GLU A 114 -27.10 1.70 2.04
CA GLU A 114 -27.18 3.14 1.70
C GLU A 114 -26.55 3.51 0.34
N GLY A 115 -26.03 4.74 0.21
CA GLY A 115 -25.67 5.36 -1.07
C GLY A 115 -24.31 4.95 -1.62
N THR A 116 -24.01 5.41 -2.83
CA THR A 116 -22.82 5.08 -3.62
C THR A 116 -21.90 6.32 -3.77
N PRO A 117 -21.17 6.75 -2.74
CA PRO A 117 -20.34 7.95 -2.80
C PRO A 117 -18.96 7.69 -3.45
N ILE A 118 -18.96 7.30 -4.74
CA ILE A 118 -17.74 6.99 -5.52
C ILE A 118 -16.68 8.08 -5.40
N HIS A 119 -17.07 9.35 -5.45
CA HIS A 119 -16.17 10.50 -5.34
C HIS A 119 -15.39 10.51 -4.01
N LYS A 120 -16.01 10.07 -2.90
CA LYS A 120 -15.33 9.97 -1.60
C LYS A 120 -14.38 8.78 -1.55
N ALA A 121 -14.79 7.63 -2.07
CA ALA A 121 -13.90 6.46 -2.15
C ALA A 121 -12.64 6.76 -2.99
N ILE A 122 -12.78 7.49 -4.10
CA ILE A 122 -11.64 7.94 -4.91
C ILE A 122 -10.76 8.94 -4.12
N ALA A 123 -11.37 9.87 -3.38
CA ALA A 123 -10.62 10.82 -2.56
C ALA A 123 -9.82 10.10 -1.44
N GLU A 124 -10.42 9.11 -0.78
CA GLU A 124 -9.77 8.26 0.23
C GLU A 124 -8.62 7.44 -0.37
N ALA A 125 -8.80 6.90 -1.58
CA ALA A 125 -7.69 6.27 -2.32
C ALA A 125 -6.55 7.26 -2.58
N GLY A 126 -6.87 8.50 -2.95
CA GLY A 126 -5.90 9.57 -3.11
C GLY A 126 -5.17 9.95 -1.82
N ASP A 127 -5.85 9.87 -0.68
CA ASP A 127 -5.22 10.10 0.63
C ASP A 127 -4.28 8.95 1.02
N ALA A 128 -4.65 7.71 0.71
CA ALA A 128 -3.78 6.55 0.89
C ALA A 128 -2.52 6.59 0.00
N LEU A 129 -2.62 7.22 -1.18
CA LEU A 129 -1.49 7.44 -2.11
C LEU A 129 -0.65 8.68 -1.75
N ALA A 130 -1.04 9.48 -0.76
CA ALA A 130 -0.34 10.70 -0.40
C ALA A 130 1.11 10.42 0.01
N GLY A 131 2.06 11.12 -0.63
CA GLY A 131 3.49 10.95 -0.38
C GLY A 131 4.12 9.73 -1.05
N LYS A 132 3.36 8.94 -1.81
CA LYS A 132 3.87 7.87 -2.67
C LYS A 132 4.22 8.42 -4.06
N SER A 133 4.95 7.61 -4.84
CA SER A 133 5.38 7.94 -6.20
C SER A 133 5.37 6.69 -7.08
N GLY A 134 5.69 6.85 -8.36
CA GLY A 134 5.74 5.75 -9.33
C GLY A 134 4.45 5.59 -10.11
N ARG A 135 4.00 4.36 -10.35
CA ARG A 135 2.76 4.06 -11.05
C ARG A 135 1.74 3.44 -10.09
N ALA A 136 0.62 4.14 -9.88
CA ALA A 136 -0.50 3.65 -9.09
C ALA A 136 -1.65 3.21 -10.00
N ALA A 137 -2.32 2.12 -9.65
CA ALA A 137 -3.58 1.70 -10.24
C ALA A 137 -4.70 1.78 -9.20
N ILE A 138 -5.83 2.36 -9.59
CA ILE A 138 -7.09 2.31 -8.85
C ILE A 138 -8.04 1.44 -9.66
N VAL A 139 -8.52 0.34 -9.11
CA VAL A 139 -9.50 -0.55 -9.74
C VAL A 139 -10.83 -0.39 -9.02
N LEU A 140 -11.84 0.15 -9.72
CA LEU A 140 -13.18 0.37 -9.18
C LEU A 140 -14.15 -0.69 -9.73
N TYR A 141 -14.77 -1.44 -8.84
CA TYR A 141 -15.94 -2.27 -9.13
C TYR A 141 -17.19 -1.51 -8.71
N SER A 142 -18.16 -1.29 -9.61
CA SER A 142 -19.40 -0.56 -9.33
C SER A 142 -20.41 -0.72 -10.46
N ASP A 143 -21.70 -0.49 -10.20
CA ASP A 143 -22.74 -0.37 -11.21
C ASP A 143 -22.75 1.03 -11.90
N GLY A 144 -21.92 1.97 -11.39
CA GLY A 144 -21.77 3.32 -11.93
C GLY A 144 -22.87 4.31 -11.51
N LYS A 145 -23.77 3.92 -10.63
CA LYS A 145 -24.76 4.86 -10.05
C LYS A 145 -24.10 5.62 -8.92
N ILE A 146 -24.00 6.93 -9.08
CA ILE A 146 -23.39 7.79 -8.06
C ILE A 146 -24.45 8.49 -7.22
N THR A 147 -24.35 8.34 -5.91
CA THR A 147 -25.21 9.01 -4.95
C THR A 147 -24.39 9.58 -3.78
N SER A 148 -25.02 10.45 -2.98
CA SER A 148 -24.47 10.83 -1.67
C SER A 148 -24.49 9.63 -0.71
N GLU A 149 -23.86 9.76 0.45
CA GLU A 149 -23.90 8.74 1.50
C GLU A 149 -25.33 8.37 1.93
N GLY A 150 -26.26 9.31 1.90
CA GLY A 150 -27.69 9.07 2.17
C GLY A 150 -28.51 8.65 0.96
N GLY A 151 -27.92 8.18 -0.13
CA GLY A 151 -28.60 7.63 -1.30
C GLY A 151 -29.25 8.65 -2.24
N LYS A 152 -29.02 9.95 -2.06
CA LYS A 152 -29.53 10.98 -2.99
C LYS A 152 -28.61 11.09 -4.19
N GLU A 153 -29.16 11.08 -5.41
CA GLU A 153 -28.39 11.35 -6.64
C GLU A 153 -27.57 12.63 -6.54
N ILE A 154 -26.34 12.57 -7.02
CA ILE A 154 -25.41 13.69 -7.06
C ILE A 154 -24.74 13.76 -8.44
N ASP A 155 -24.09 14.90 -8.72
CA ASP A 155 -23.40 15.14 -9.99
C ASP A 155 -22.19 14.18 -10.15
N GLN A 156 -22.16 13.46 -11.27
CA GLN A 156 -21.07 12.60 -11.67
C GLN A 156 -19.73 13.36 -11.78
N GLN A 157 -19.79 14.66 -12.04
CA GLN A 157 -18.63 15.54 -12.12
C GLN A 157 -17.77 15.50 -10.85
N LEU A 158 -18.39 15.29 -9.67
CA LEU A 158 -17.67 15.18 -8.41
C LEU A 158 -16.64 14.02 -8.39
N ALA A 159 -16.99 12.90 -9.03
CA ALA A 159 -16.06 11.76 -9.09
C ALA A 159 -14.94 12.00 -10.13
N LEU A 160 -15.26 12.62 -11.26
CA LEU A 160 -14.26 13.02 -12.25
C LEU A 160 -13.26 14.02 -11.66
N ASP A 161 -13.75 14.99 -10.90
CA ASP A 161 -12.90 15.97 -10.23
C ASP A 161 -12.06 15.33 -9.10
N ALA A 162 -12.59 14.30 -8.42
CA ALA A 162 -11.82 13.52 -7.45
C ALA A 162 -10.63 12.79 -8.12
N VAL A 163 -10.82 12.17 -9.29
CA VAL A 163 -9.70 11.56 -10.05
C VAL A 163 -8.65 12.60 -10.41
N LYS A 164 -9.07 13.74 -10.97
CA LYS A 164 -8.13 14.83 -11.32
C LYS A 164 -7.38 15.36 -10.11
N ALA A 165 -8.04 15.44 -8.94
CA ALA A 165 -7.42 15.86 -7.70
C ALA A 165 -6.36 14.84 -7.22
N VAL A 166 -6.62 13.53 -7.37
CA VAL A 166 -5.64 12.48 -7.09
C VAL A 166 -4.44 12.60 -8.03
N GLN A 167 -4.65 12.68 -9.35
CA GLN A 167 -3.57 12.85 -10.34
C GLN A 167 -2.70 14.08 -10.06
N LYS A 168 -3.31 15.20 -9.65
CA LYS A 168 -2.58 16.43 -9.33
C LYS A 168 -1.70 16.31 -8.08
N ARG A 169 -2.11 15.50 -7.10
CA ARG A 169 -1.41 15.34 -5.82
C ARG A 169 -0.36 14.23 -5.84
N TYR A 170 -0.53 13.25 -6.71
CA TYR A 170 0.35 12.10 -6.78
C TYR A 170 1.61 12.40 -7.61
N ALA A 171 2.78 12.04 -7.08
CA ALA A 171 4.06 12.29 -7.74
C ALA A 171 4.42 11.17 -8.73
N GLY A 172 3.49 10.85 -9.66
CA GLY A 172 3.66 9.78 -10.63
C GLY A 172 2.44 9.62 -11.53
N THR A 173 2.28 8.45 -12.13
CA THR A 173 1.16 8.11 -13.00
C THR A 173 0.07 7.38 -12.22
N VAL A 174 -1.16 7.87 -12.27
CA VAL A 174 -2.35 7.19 -11.72
C VAL A 174 -3.22 6.69 -12.87
N CYS A 175 -3.47 5.38 -12.92
CA CYS A 175 -4.39 4.74 -13.86
C CYS A 175 -5.67 4.35 -13.13
N VAL A 176 -6.82 4.73 -13.68
CA VAL A 176 -8.13 4.31 -13.15
C VAL A 176 -8.72 3.24 -14.07
N HIS A 177 -8.93 2.06 -13.53
CA HIS A 177 -9.59 0.95 -14.22
C HIS A 177 -10.95 0.70 -13.59
N THR A 178 -11.96 0.45 -14.41
CA THR A 178 -13.33 0.22 -13.91
C THR A 178 -13.88 -1.10 -14.40
N VAL A 179 -14.62 -1.79 -13.53
CA VAL A 179 -15.40 -2.99 -13.85
C VAL A 179 -16.86 -2.68 -13.57
N GLN A 180 -17.65 -2.60 -14.61
CA GLN A 180 -19.09 -2.35 -14.51
C GLN A 180 -19.81 -3.60 -14.00
N ILE A 181 -20.46 -3.49 -12.86
CA ILE A 181 -21.34 -4.49 -12.28
C ILE A 181 -22.76 -4.25 -12.80
N GLY A 182 -23.43 -5.31 -13.27
CA GLY A 182 -24.71 -5.18 -13.96
C GLY A 182 -24.55 -4.70 -15.41
N ASP A 183 -25.64 -4.17 -15.97
CA ASP A 183 -25.76 -3.84 -17.39
C ASP A 183 -26.40 -2.46 -17.67
N ASP A 184 -26.45 -1.58 -16.67
CA ASP A 184 -26.98 -0.22 -16.81
C ASP A 184 -26.12 0.59 -17.80
N PRO A 185 -26.68 1.03 -18.94
CA PRO A 185 -25.93 1.75 -19.96
C PRO A 185 -25.39 3.10 -19.49
N GLU A 186 -26.13 3.82 -18.62
CA GLU A 186 -25.74 5.12 -18.10
C GLU A 186 -24.59 4.98 -17.10
N GLY A 187 -24.70 4.02 -16.18
CA GLY A 187 -23.60 3.66 -15.27
C GLY A 187 -22.35 3.22 -16.01
N GLY A 188 -22.51 2.38 -17.05
CA GLY A 188 -21.38 1.96 -17.89
C GLY A 188 -20.73 3.10 -18.67
N ALA A 189 -21.51 4.08 -19.14
CA ALA A 189 -20.98 5.26 -19.81
C ALA A 189 -20.18 6.14 -18.83
N PHE A 190 -20.70 6.34 -17.61
CA PHE A 190 -20.02 7.09 -16.58
C PHE A 190 -18.71 6.42 -16.14
N LEU A 191 -18.70 5.11 -15.87
CA LEU A 191 -17.51 4.37 -15.49
C LEU A 191 -16.41 4.44 -16.58
N ARG A 192 -16.80 4.42 -17.85
CA ARG A 192 -15.89 4.64 -18.97
C ARG A 192 -15.30 6.04 -18.96
N GLN A 193 -16.15 7.06 -18.80
CA GLN A 193 -15.70 8.44 -18.67
C GLN A 193 -14.74 8.64 -17.51
N LEU A 194 -14.97 7.93 -16.38
CA LEU A 194 -14.11 7.97 -15.22
C LEU A 194 -12.72 7.37 -15.53
N ALA A 195 -12.67 6.21 -16.20
CA ALA A 195 -11.41 5.60 -16.63
C ALA A 195 -10.66 6.47 -17.64
N ASP A 196 -11.38 7.05 -18.61
CA ASP A 196 -10.83 7.93 -19.66
C ASP A 196 -10.29 9.28 -19.11
N THR A 197 -10.53 9.59 -17.82
CA THR A 197 -9.90 10.74 -17.15
C THR A 197 -8.39 10.52 -17.00
N THR A 198 -7.92 9.29 -17.12
CA THR A 198 -6.49 8.91 -17.04
C THR A 198 -6.03 8.31 -18.36
N ASP A 199 -4.81 8.66 -18.81
CA ASP A 199 -4.28 8.21 -20.11
C ASP A 199 -4.05 6.68 -20.20
N CYS A 200 -4.08 5.99 -19.07
CA CYS A 200 -3.80 4.55 -18.94
C CYS A 200 -4.99 3.75 -18.37
N GLY A 201 -6.15 4.39 -18.21
CA GLY A 201 -7.35 3.74 -17.69
C GLY A 201 -8.00 2.78 -18.67
N SER A 202 -8.81 1.87 -18.14
CA SER A 202 -9.61 0.96 -18.95
C SER A 202 -10.92 0.59 -18.28
N THR A 203 -11.95 0.30 -19.08
CA THR A 203 -13.26 -0.16 -18.57
C THR A 203 -13.58 -1.54 -19.10
N ARG A 204 -14.12 -2.41 -18.23
CA ARG A 204 -14.65 -3.73 -18.58
C ARG A 204 -16.07 -3.87 -18.03
N ALA A 205 -16.94 -4.56 -18.76
CA ALA A 205 -18.16 -5.07 -18.17
C ALA A 205 -17.84 -6.33 -17.33
N ALA A 206 -18.55 -6.58 -16.25
CA ALA A 206 -18.40 -7.80 -15.44
C ALA A 206 -18.51 -9.09 -16.29
N SER A 207 -19.46 -9.11 -17.25
CA SER A 207 -19.61 -10.21 -18.22
C SER A 207 -18.37 -10.42 -19.10
N GLY A 208 -17.54 -9.40 -19.27
CA GLY A 208 -16.29 -9.44 -20.04
C GLY A 208 -15.06 -9.89 -19.25
N VAL A 209 -15.19 -10.24 -17.96
CA VAL A 209 -14.09 -10.73 -17.10
C VAL A 209 -14.45 -12.04 -16.39
N THR A 210 -15.33 -12.85 -16.99
CA THR A 210 -15.87 -14.10 -16.41
C THR A 210 -15.08 -15.36 -16.75
N THR A 211 -14.06 -15.27 -17.57
CA THR A 211 -13.18 -16.40 -17.92
C THR A 211 -11.74 -16.12 -17.52
N VAL A 212 -10.94 -17.18 -17.37
CA VAL A 212 -9.50 -17.03 -17.07
C VAL A 212 -8.82 -16.09 -18.08
N ALA A 213 -9.09 -16.28 -19.37
CA ALA A 213 -8.43 -15.48 -20.42
C ALA A 213 -8.83 -14.00 -20.36
N THR A 214 -10.10 -13.69 -20.13
CA THR A 214 -10.58 -12.31 -20.07
C THR A 214 -10.19 -11.61 -18.76
N LEU A 215 -10.17 -12.33 -17.64
CA LEU A 215 -9.66 -11.83 -16.38
C LEU A 215 -8.16 -11.50 -16.50
N GLN A 216 -7.36 -12.41 -17.01
CA GLN A 216 -5.93 -12.19 -17.20
C GLN A 216 -5.63 -11.05 -18.20
N LYS A 217 -6.48 -10.86 -19.21
CA LYS A 217 -6.35 -9.69 -20.09
C LYS A 217 -6.59 -8.39 -19.33
N PHE A 218 -7.60 -8.33 -18.47
CA PHE A 218 -7.83 -7.16 -17.61
C PHE A 218 -6.67 -6.93 -16.64
N GLU A 219 -6.17 -7.99 -16.01
CA GLU A 219 -5.02 -7.91 -15.11
C GLU A 219 -3.77 -7.41 -15.81
N ARG A 220 -3.53 -7.79 -17.08
CA ARG A 220 -2.43 -7.24 -17.87
C ARG A 220 -2.54 -5.72 -18.04
N ASP A 221 -3.74 -5.21 -18.32
CA ASP A 221 -3.98 -3.78 -18.43
C ASP A 221 -3.68 -3.03 -17.11
N VAL A 222 -3.96 -3.68 -15.96
CA VAL A 222 -3.72 -3.10 -14.63
C VAL A 222 -2.25 -3.19 -14.22
N PHE A 223 -1.65 -4.36 -14.31
CA PHE A 223 -0.36 -4.67 -13.68
C PHE A 223 0.85 -4.54 -14.60
N LEU A 224 0.66 -4.83 -15.91
CA LEU A 224 1.81 -4.99 -16.78
C LEU A 224 2.05 -3.75 -17.65
N GLY A 225 3.32 -3.51 -17.91
CA GLY A 225 3.80 -2.59 -18.94
C GLY A 225 4.73 -3.31 -19.89
N GLU A 226 5.07 -2.68 -21.00
CA GLU A 226 6.17 -3.15 -21.83
C GLU A 226 7.43 -3.20 -20.96
N ALA A 227 8.14 -4.32 -21.00
CA ALA A 227 9.49 -4.35 -20.48
C ALA A 227 10.31 -3.34 -21.30
N LEU A 228 10.62 -2.21 -20.70
CA LEU A 228 11.52 -1.26 -21.33
C LEU A 228 12.80 -2.00 -21.70
N PRO A 229 13.33 -1.85 -22.93
CA PRO A 229 14.61 -2.43 -23.26
C PRO A 229 15.62 -1.87 -22.26
N ASP A 230 16.14 -2.72 -21.40
CA ASP A 230 17.17 -2.59 -20.37
C ASP A 230 17.71 -1.15 -20.08
N VAL A 231 16.79 -0.21 -20.00
CA VAL A 231 17.02 1.07 -19.34
C VAL A 231 16.74 0.75 -17.89
N ALA A 232 17.78 0.51 -17.12
CA ALA A 232 17.72 0.25 -15.70
C ALA A 232 16.57 1.07 -15.10
N ALA A 233 15.55 0.39 -14.55
CA ALA A 233 14.47 1.05 -13.86
C ALA A 233 15.09 2.10 -12.95
N ALA A 234 14.59 3.32 -12.98
CA ALA A 234 15.09 4.36 -12.08
C ALA A 234 15.10 3.72 -10.68
N PRO A 235 16.26 3.69 -10.04
CA PRO A 235 16.44 2.90 -8.84
C PRO A 235 15.38 3.29 -7.82
N ARG A 236 14.61 2.31 -7.37
CA ARG A 236 13.53 2.52 -6.38
C ARG A 236 14.12 3.03 -5.08
N ASP A 237 13.42 3.95 -4.48
CA ASP A 237 13.68 4.50 -3.16
C ASP A 237 12.32 4.61 -2.46
N LEU A 238 11.92 3.53 -1.78
CA LEU A 238 10.56 3.31 -1.26
C LEU A 238 10.19 4.25 -0.12
N ASP A 239 11.15 4.63 0.71
CA ASP A 239 10.93 5.54 1.84
C ASP A 239 11.35 6.98 1.53
N SER A 240 11.91 7.20 0.32
CA SER A 240 12.31 8.51 -0.19
C SER A 240 13.37 9.20 0.68
N ASP A 241 14.30 8.43 1.21
CA ASP A 241 15.41 8.93 2.02
C ASP A 241 16.64 9.34 1.18
N GLY A 242 16.64 9.03 -0.13
CA GLY A 242 17.69 9.33 -1.11
C GLY A 242 18.65 8.17 -1.36
N VAL A 243 18.43 7.00 -0.77
CA VAL A 243 19.16 5.76 -1.02
C VAL A 243 18.22 4.75 -1.65
N ILE A 244 18.63 4.20 -2.79
CA ILE A 244 17.81 3.24 -3.53
C ILE A 244 17.68 1.92 -2.76
N ASP A 245 16.51 1.28 -2.85
CA ASP A 245 16.18 0.02 -2.16
C ASP A 245 17.27 -1.07 -2.27
N ALA A 246 17.93 -1.15 -3.43
CA ALA A 246 18.99 -2.12 -3.67
C ALA A 246 20.26 -1.88 -2.81
N HIS A 247 20.46 -0.66 -2.33
CA HIS A 247 21.59 -0.25 -1.49
C HIS A 247 21.15 0.15 -0.08
N ASP A 248 19.83 0.24 0.15
CA ASP A 248 19.28 0.61 1.43
C ASP A 248 19.30 -0.58 2.41
N GLN A 249 19.99 -0.38 3.54
CA GLN A 249 20.08 -1.34 4.64
C GLN A 249 19.09 -1.04 5.77
N CYS A 250 18.40 0.09 5.70
CA CYS A 250 17.48 0.56 6.74
C CYS A 250 16.13 1.01 6.13
N PRO A 251 15.38 0.11 5.47
CA PRO A 251 14.14 0.46 4.82
C PRO A 251 13.10 0.98 5.82
N GLY A 252 12.39 2.03 5.44
CA GLY A 252 11.38 2.67 6.28
C GLY A 252 11.89 3.85 7.09
N THR A 253 13.04 4.43 6.72
CA THR A 253 13.55 5.66 7.30
C THR A 253 12.55 6.81 7.11
N PRO A 254 12.11 7.52 8.18
CA PRO A 254 11.07 8.52 8.07
C PRO A 254 11.55 9.74 7.29
N ARG A 255 10.68 10.27 6.44
CA ARG A 255 10.98 11.44 5.64
C ARG A 255 11.51 12.61 6.48
N GLY A 256 12.64 13.17 6.07
CA GLY A 256 13.32 14.28 6.76
C GLY A 256 14.32 13.82 7.83
N ALA A 257 14.53 12.51 7.99
CA ALA A 257 15.66 11.96 8.73
C ALA A 257 16.96 12.17 7.96
N ALA A 258 18.07 12.29 8.66
CA ALA A 258 19.39 12.45 8.06
C ALA A 258 20.05 11.07 7.91
N VAL A 259 20.10 10.54 6.69
CA VAL A 259 20.65 9.19 6.42
C VAL A 259 22.12 9.22 5.98
N ASP A 260 22.81 8.09 6.13
CA ASP A 260 24.11 7.83 5.51
C ASP A 260 23.96 7.18 4.12
N SER A 261 25.06 6.75 3.52
CA SER A 261 25.07 6.11 2.20
C SER A 261 24.41 4.71 2.17
N ARG A 262 23.98 4.18 3.31
CA ARG A 262 23.30 2.91 3.46
C ARG A 262 21.78 3.07 3.67
N GLY A 263 21.25 4.31 3.63
CA GLY A 263 19.86 4.60 3.98
C GLY A 263 19.57 4.63 5.49
N CYS A 264 20.58 4.42 6.33
CA CYS A 264 20.36 4.35 7.77
C CYS A 264 20.30 5.74 8.40
N TRP A 265 19.28 5.98 9.23
CA TRP A 265 19.12 7.24 9.94
C TRP A 265 20.20 7.41 10.99
N VAL A 266 21.20 8.21 10.69
CA VAL A 266 22.34 8.49 11.57
C VAL A 266 22.22 9.83 12.24
N VAL A 267 22.61 9.92 13.51
CA VAL A 267 22.64 11.19 14.24
C VAL A 267 23.93 11.94 13.88
N LYS A 268 23.92 12.56 12.68
CA LYS A 268 25.09 13.29 12.15
C LYS A 268 25.53 14.41 13.10
N GLY A 269 26.74 14.30 13.64
CA GLY A 269 27.32 15.28 14.55
C GLY A 269 27.20 14.95 16.02
N LEU A 270 26.48 13.89 16.40
CA LEU A 270 26.59 13.33 17.74
C LEU A 270 27.93 12.62 17.88
N ARG A 271 28.80 13.19 18.66
CA ARG A 271 30.13 12.67 18.98
C ARG A 271 30.32 12.64 20.48
N PHE A 272 31.01 11.62 20.93
CA PHE A 272 31.39 11.47 22.32
C PHE A 272 32.91 11.55 22.44
N ALA A 273 33.38 12.18 23.51
CA ALA A 273 34.80 12.13 23.84
C ALA A 273 35.25 10.67 24.15
N THR A 274 36.53 10.42 24.15
CA THR A 274 37.07 9.10 24.45
C THR A 274 36.56 8.62 25.80
N ASP A 275 36.04 7.40 25.83
CA ASP A 275 35.45 6.75 27.00
C ASP A 275 34.34 7.54 27.73
N SER A 276 33.63 8.38 26.99
CA SER A 276 32.58 9.25 27.53
C SER A 276 31.24 9.00 26.83
N SER A 277 30.14 9.20 27.56
CA SER A 277 28.77 9.26 27.09
C SER A 277 28.14 10.67 27.22
N THR A 278 28.96 11.68 27.56
CA THR A 278 28.48 13.08 27.66
C THR A 278 28.24 13.68 26.30
N ILE A 279 27.03 14.22 26.09
CA ILE A 279 26.62 14.84 24.83
C ILE A 279 27.03 16.33 24.84
N ASP A 280 27.88 16.71 23.90
CA ASP A 280 28.31 18.07 23.71
C ASP A 280 27.24 18.96 23.05
N ALA A 281 27.52 20.25 22.89
CA ALA A 281 26.57 21.20 22.29
C ALA A 281 26.21 20.87 20.83
N LYS A 282 27.14 20.26 20.07
CA LYS A 282 26.92 19.84 18.68
C LYS A 282 26.05 18.59 18.62
N GLY A 283 26.30 17.64 19.48
CA GLY A 283 25.48 16.42 19.63
C GLY A 283 24.05 16.75 20.07
N LYS A 284 23.88 17.72 20.96
CA LYS A 284 22.54 18.21 21.37
C LYS A 284 21.77 18.78 20.20
N LYS A 285 22.40 19.58 19.33
CA LYS A 285 21.74 20.08 18.10
C LYS A 285 21.34 18.95 17.15
N ALA A 286 22.20 17.94 16.99
CA ALA A 286 21.88 16.77 16.17
C ALA A 286 20.67 15.99 16.71
N LEU A 287 20.59 15.80 18.03
CA LEU A 287 19.43 15.17 18.68
C LEU A 287 18.16 16.05 18.66
N ASP A 288 18.30 17.38 18.61
CA ASP A 288 17.16 18.27 18.42
C ASP A 288 16.49 18.06 17.05
N GLU A 289 17.25 17.75 15.99
CA GLU A 289 16.71 17.37 14.69
C GLU A 289 15.99 16.02 14.75
N VAL A 290 16.54 15.04 15.45
CA VAL A 290 15.85 13.76 15.69
C VAL A 290 14.53 14.00 16.44
N ALA A 291 14.54 14.80 17.48
CA ALA A 291 13.33 15.15 18.22
C ALA A 291 12.28 15.84 17.34
N ARG A 292 12.71 16.69 16.40
CA ARG A 292 11.82 17.34 15.42
C ARG A 292 11.13 16.29 14.53
N VAL A 293 11.87 15.35 13.94
CA VAL A 293 11.34 14.28 13.10
C VAL A 293 10.36 13.41 13.89
N LEU A 294 10.71 13.01 15.12
CA LEU A 294 9.83 12.18 15.97
C LEU A 294 8.55 12.92 16.40
N LYS A 295 8.58 14.24 16.56
CA LYS A 295 7.38 15.06 16.83
C LYS A 295 6.47 15.17 15.61
N GLN A 296 7.03 15.22 14.42
CA GLN A 296 6.26 15.21 13.16
C GLN A 296 5.64 13.84 12.85
N ASN A 297 6.20 12.77 13.43
CA ASN A 297 5.77 11.39 13.24
C ASN A 297 5.37 10.77 14.62
N PRO A 298 4.22 11.16 15.21
CA PRO A 298 3.88 10.82 16.60
C PRO A 298 3.64 9.33 16.85
N LYS A 299 3.45 8.54 15.81
CA LYS A 299 3.21 7.09 15.90
C LYS A 299 4.48 6.25 15.84
N LEU A 300 5.61 6.82 15.39
CA LEU A 300 6.85 6.06 15.28
C LEU A 300 7.41 5.68 16.65
N HIS A 301 7.82 4.43 16.77
CA HIS A 301 8.68 3.95 17.83
C HIS A 301 10.07 3.68 17.25
N VAL A 302 11.09 4.04 17.97
CA VAL A 302 12.47 3.93 17.49
C VAL A 302 13.39 3.31 18.52
N GLN A 303 14.37 2.59 18.04
CA GLN A 303 15.53 2.13 18.79
C GLN A 303 16.72 3.04 18.48
N ILE A 304 17.44 3.44 19.51
CA ILE A 304 18.64 4.27 19.44
C ILE A 304 19.84 3.34 19.61
N ASP A 305 20.60 3.16 18.54
CA ASP A 305 21.68 2.21 18.45
C ASP A 305 23.03 2.89 18.64
N GLY A 306 23.73 2.48 19.68
CA GLY A 306 25.08 2.95 19.96
C GLY A 306 26.13 1.99 19.39
N HIS A 307 27.15 2.53 18.72
CA HIS A 307 28.25 1.75 18.14
C HIS A 307 29.61 2.30 18.56
N THR A 308 30.60 1.41 18.62
CA THR A 308 32.01 1.73 18.83
C THR A 308 32.87 1.26 17.66
N ASP A 309 34.13 1.67 17.65
CA ASP A 309 35.14 0.99 16.88
C ASP A 309 35.70 -0.24 17.68
N SER A 310 36.64 -0.95 17.09
CA SER A 310 37.26 -2.17 17.67
C SER A 310 38.53 -1.92 18.44
N THR A 311 38.75 -0.72 19.01
CA THR A 311 40.01 -0.38 19.68
C THR A 311 40.11 -0.82 21.15
N ALA A 312 38.97 -1.14 21.77
CA ALA A 312 38.92 -1.64 23.16
C ALA A 312 38.43 -3.09 23.19
N THR A 313 38.24 -3.65 24.39
CA THR A 313 37.66 -5.00 24.53
C THR A 313 36.15 -4.98 24.23
N ASP A 314 35.63 -6.10 23.72
CA ASP A 314 34.19 -6.27 23.41
C ASP A 314 33.30 -5.88 24.61
N GLN A 315 33.66 -6.32 25.82
CA GLN A 315 32.91 -6.00 27.04
C GLN A 315 32.91 -4.48 27.33
N HIS A 316 34.05 -3.82 27.15
CA HIS A 316 34.15 -2.37 27.33
C HIS A 316 33.31 -1.64 26.28
N ASN A 317 33.49 -2.03 25.02
CA ASN A 317 32.75 -1.45 23.88
C ASN A 317 31.25 -1.63 24.00
N GLN A 318 30.78 -2.79 24.46
CA GLN A 318 29.37 -3.04 24.75
C GLN A 318 28.86 -2.07 25.83
N ALA A 319 29.52 -2.01 26.97
CA ALA A 319 29.09 -1.14 28.07
C ALA A 319 29.13 0.36 27.68
N LEU A 320 30.12 0.79 26.87
CA LEU A 320 30.24 2.17 26.42
C LEU A 320 29.14 2.53 25.43
N SER A 321 28.83 1.64 24.48
CA SER A 321 27.76 1.84 23.51
C SER A 321 26.39 1.90 24.17
N ASP A 322 26.11 1.04 25.16
CA ASP A 322 24.88 1.09 25.96
C ASP A 322 24.72 2.44 26.67
N ARG A 323 25.77 2.94 27.33
CA ARG A 323 25.73 4.26 28.00
C ARG A 323 25.49 5.41 27.03
N ARG A 324 26.05 5.36 25.82
CA ARG A 324 25.86 6.36 24.78
C ARG A 324 24.45 6.36 24.21
N ALA A 325 23.90 5.19 23.94
CA ALA A 325 22.52 5.03 23.48
C ALA A 325 21.53 5.55 24.54
N GLU A 326 21.73 5.20 25.82
CA GLU A 326 20.87 5.66 26.92
C GLU A 326 21.01 7.19 27.17
N ALA A 327 22.18 7.77 27.00
CA ALA A 327 22.34 9.21 27.09
C ALA A 327 21.56 9.96 25.98
N ALA A 328 21.59 9.43 24.75
CA ALA A 328 20.80 9.99 23.65
C ALA A 328 19.28 9.83 23.89
N ARG A 329 18.83 8.66 24.35
CA ARG A 329 17.45 8.40 24.75
C ARG A 329 16.98 9.37 25.82
N SER A 330 17.73 9.50 26.89
CA SER A 330 17.41 10.41 28.00
C SER A 330 17.30 11.87 27.54
N TYR A 331 18.15 12.29 26.61
CA TYR A 331 18.07 13.61 26.01
C TYR A 331 16.77 13.81 25.21
N LEU A 332 16.36 12.83 24.38
CA LEU A 332 15.11 12.89 23.60
C LEU A 332 13.87 12.91 24.51
N VAL A 333 13.87 12.13 25.60
CA VAL A 333 12.81 12.20 26.63
C VAL A 333 12.72 13.60 27.23
N ALA A 334 13.87 14.21 27.58
CA ALA A 334 13.91 15.58 28.11
C ALA A 334 13.43 16.62 27.06
N LYS A 335 13.46 16.31 25.76
CA LYS A 335 12.88 17.12 24.67
C LYS A 335 11.40 16.86 24.42
N GLY A 336 10.75 16.04 25.25
CA GLY A 336 9.32 15.78 25.22
C GLY A 336 8.88 14.64 24.30
N ILE A 337 9.80 13.74 23.91
CA ILE A 337 9.40 12.47 23.26
C ILE A 337 9.02 11.48 24.36
N ALA A 338 7.88 10.80 24.20
CA ALA A 338 7.37 9.83 25.18
C ALA A 338 8.38 8.67 25.32
N ALA A 339 8.65 8.26 26.55
CA ALA A 339 9.71 7.29 26.87
C ALA A 339 9.42 5.88 26.33
N ASP A 340 8.16 5.53 26.18
CA ASP A 340 7.66 4.27 25.62
C ASP A 340 7.88 4.17 24.09
N ARG A 341 8.10 5.29 23.43
CA ARG A 341 8.44 5.37 22.01
C ARG A 341 9.95 5.18 21.73
N LEU A 342 10.77 5.10 22.76
CA LEU A 342 12.23 5.14 22.64
C LEU A 342 12.84 3.91 23.34
N GLN A 343 13.55 3.08 22.58
CA GLN A 343 14.43 2.05 23.11
C GLN A 343 15.88 2.51 22.95
N ALA A 344 16.79 2.04 23.82
CA ALA A 344 18.21 2.29 23.70
C ALA A 344 18.95 0.97 23.74
N LYS A 345 19.90 0.76 22.81
CA LYS A 345 20.68 -0.46 22.72
C LYS A 345 22.10 -0.19 22.23
N GLY A 346 23.07 -0.72 22.92
CA GLY A 346 24.45 -0.75 22.49
C GLY A 346 24.74 -2.01 21.68
N PHE A 347 25.53 -1.87 20.65
CA PHE A 347 26.03 -2.96 19.82
C PHE A 347 27.56 -3.12 19.92
N GLY A 348 28.23 -2.31 20.74
CA GLY A 348 29.68 -2.32 20.76
C GLY A 348 30.28 -2.18 19.37
N GLU A 349 31.18 -3.05 19.03
CA GLU A 349 31.81 -3.15 17.69
C GLU A 349 31.15 -4.19 16.77
N ALA A 350 30.11 -4.89 17.23
CA ALA A 350 29.52 -6.04 16.51
C ALA A 350 28.88 -5.72 15.18
N LYS A 351 28.47 -4.46 14.96
CA LYS A 351 27.85 -4.00 13.71
C LYS A 351 28.68 -2.86 13.08
N PRO A 352 29.82 -3.14 12.45
CA PRO A 352 30.64 -2.10 11.83
C PRO A 352 29.96 -1.56 10.55
N ALA A 353 29.99 -0.26 10.35
CA ALA A 353 29.53 0.43 9.13
C ALA A 353 30.67 0.61 8.11
N ALA A 354 31.93 0.49 8.56
CA ALA A 354 33.13 0.62 7.76
C ALA A 354 34.27 -0.23 8.34
N ASP A 355 35.35 -0.37 7.56
CA ASP A 355 36.50 -1.17 7.94
C ASP A 355 37.24 -0.59 9.18
N ASN A 356 37.32 -1.34 10.25
CA ASN A 356 38.01 -0.97 11.48
C ASN A 356 39.54 -0.92 11.33
N ALA A 357 40.13 -1.43 10.26
CA ALA A 357 41.56 -1.32 10.00
C ALA A 357 42.01 0.12 9.73
N THR A 358 41.13 0.94 9.14
CA THR A 358 41.44 2.33 8.82
C THR A 358 40.99 3.31 9.91
N ALA A 359 41.64 4.47 10.00
CA ALA A 359 41.25 5.50 10.95
C ALA A 359 39.90 6.11 10.60
N GLU A 360 39.62 6.29 9.31
CA GLU A 360 38.35 6.78 8.75
C GLU A 360 37.22 5.80 9.03
N GLY A 361 37.45 4.51 8.84
CA GLY A 361 36.46 3.48 9.12
C GLY A 361 36.11 3.40 10.60
N ARG A 362 37.13 3.45 11.49
CA ARG A 362 36.90 3.53 12.94
C ARG A 362 36.10 4.81 13.32
N ALA A 363 36.39 5.95 12.69
CA ALA A 363 35.63 7.18 12.94
C ALA A 363 34.15 7.05 12.50
N THR A 364 33.89 6.34 11.41
CA THR A 364 32.54 6.01 10.93
C THR A 364 31.83 5.04 11.88
N ASN A 365 32.55 4.05 12.42
CA ASN A 365 31.97 3.07 13.35
C ASN A 365 31.59 3.68 14.71
N ARG A 366 32.26 4.73 15.18
CA ARG A 366 31.85 5.50 16.37
C ARG A 366 30.65 6.39 16.09
N ARG A 367 29.48 5.80 15.98
CA ARG A 367 28.22 6.47 15.56
C ARG A 367 27.04 6.12 16.46
N THR A 368 25.95 6.85 16.27
CA THR A 368 24.63 6.52 16.79
C THR A 368 23.66 6.52 15.62
N GLU A 369 22.88 5.44 15.51
CA GLU A 369 21.83 5.25 14.53
C GLU A 369 20.45 5.29 15.20
N ILE A 370 19.42 5.56 14.42
CA ILE A 370 18.01 5.48 14.83
C ILE A 370 17.35 4.44 13.92
N GLU A 371 16.86 3.37 14.50
CA GLU A 371 16.12 2.30 13.81
C GLU A 371 14.63 2.46 14.10
N VAL A 372 13.80 2.47 13.08
CA VAL A 372 12.33 2.42 13.25
C VAL A 372 11.95 0.97 13.57
N ILE A 373 11.18 0.76 14.65
CA ILE A 373 10.89 -0.58 15.17
C ILE A 373 9.43 -1.00 15.07
N ASP A 374 8.56 -0.15 14.46
CA ASP A 374 7.14 -0.44 14.14
C ASP A 374 6.51 0.59 13.19
#